data_7cf738f83b85cd1d47d9f722434e7ff2
#
_entry.id   7cf738f83b85cd1d47d9f722434e7ff2
#
_cell.length_a   1.000
_cell.length_b   1.000
_cell.length_c   1.000
_cell.angle_alpha   90.00
_cell.angle_beta   90.00
_cell.angle_gamma   90.00
#
_symmetry.space_group_name_H-M   'P 1'
#
loop_
_entity.id
_entity.type
_entity.pdbx_description
1 polymer ?
#
loop_
_entity_poly.entity_id
_entity_poly.type
_entity_poly.pdbx_seq_one_letter_code
_entity_poly.pdbx_strand_id
1 'polypeptide(L)'
;TMRDIGALEKRIENLETLTSLNALELDTKSFQVRDADGLDRFKTGFVVNDFKDREFIDFSSEGGSSCDVDVANKRLISAVDFWSMNPELALNPAIDINTADTNSNLQLLDANCQKTGDLITLKYQEVDWIESPHATTAVNVNPFNVLVFSGNIKLDPPSDNWSRTIYNNNQRTESTGARWAERSNVVSRREVGRSTRDIANISLGSRSMGRHNIAFTRTTVTSRVERSFTNVLEGPSKEMTFVESTKVNSEADPFMRSRNVFFATSNLKPFTRHYHFLDSGVPDIVPKLFEIEMSSGTFSVFEDVRVELNGTQIGLIRSQAPNHKFGDTERPEVGAGLGSPNRPVETYQVDPYDRTRPAPSATYSATSTLFNVDAIGLANLEKYFGYVVKGAKLTGVSSGAVATVANINLFTDNWGDLLGAFFFRDPNTTPKPPVVFKSGTLTFRVTTSAENEIIPFTGDAPLQSSGSATFLGTGTVITQNNQSVSLRNPPRPPQRPNAFSNESTSEFGIRSEFRAPDDDPLAQS
;
A
#
# COMPACT_ATOMS: atom_id res chain seq x y z
N THR A 1 -1.90 -48.96 -43.47
CA THR A 1 -2.75 -48.80 -44.67
C THR A 1 -3.44 -47.45 -44.63
N MET A 2 -4.03 -46.96 -45.74
CA MET A 2 -4.72 -45.66 -45.82
C MET A 2 -5.79 -45.48 -44.74
N ARG A 3 -6.42 -46.52 -44.25
CA ARG A 3 -7.38 -46.47 -43.13
C ARG A 3 -6.73 -46.10 -41.81
N ASP A 4 -5.51 -46.51 -41.60
CA ASP A 4 -4.79 -46.24 -40.35
C ASP A 4 -4.26 -44.79 -40.32
N ILE A 5 -3.95 -44.24 -41.48
CA ILE A 5 -3.55 -42.85 -41.63
C ILE A 5 -4.73 -41.91 -41.30
N GLY A 6 -5.93 -42.19 -41.84
CA GLY A 6 -7.11 -41.39 -41.54
C GLY A 6 -7.57 -41.48 -40.06
N ALA A 7 -7.32 -42.61 -39.41
CA ALA A 7 -7.57 -42.74 -37.99
C ALA A 7 -6.54 -41.97 -37.15
N LEU A 8 -5.30 -41.88 -37.64
CA LEU A 8 -4.24 -41.11 -37.01
C LEU A 8 -4.47 -39.59 -37.18
N GLU A 9 -4.86 -39.17 -38.37
CA GLU A 9 -5.25 -37.78 -38.64
C GLU A 9 -6.36 -37.32 -37.72
N LYS A 10 -7.45 -38.09 -37.58
CA LYS A 10 -8.53 -37.77 -36.65
C LYS A 10 -8.08 -37.71 -35.19
N ARG A 11 -7.12 -38.55 -34.77
CA ARG A 11 -6.55 -38.49 -33.43
C ARG A 11 -5.69 -37.24 -33.20
N ILE A 12 -4.93 -36.85 -34.21
CA ILE A 12 -4.11 -35.63 -34.16
C ILE A 12 -5.03 -34.40 -34.10
N GLU A 13 -6.06 -34.35 -34.93
CA GLU A 13 -7.03 -33.26 -34.97
C GLU A 13 -7.80 -33.14 -33.64
N ASN A 14 -8.18 -34.26 -33.04
CA ASN A 14 -8.77 -34.26 -31.69
C ASN A 14 -7.78 -33.81 -30.61
N LEU A 15 -6.50 -34.19 -30.70
CA LEU A 15 -5.45 -33.73 -29.79
C LEU A 15 -5.17 -32.24 -29.96
N GLU A 16 -5.11 -31.75 -31.17
CA GLU A 16 -4.94 -30.32 -31.46
C GLU A 16 -6.14 -29.51 -30.94
N THR A 17 -7.36 -30.04 -31.13
CA THR A 17 -8.56 -29.39 -30.59
C THR A 17 -8.57 -29.37 -29.05
N LEU A 18 -8.21 -30.48 -28.40
CA LEU A 18 -8.08 -30.55 -26.94
C LEU A 18 -6.97 -29.65 -26.43
N THR A 19 -5.85 -29.58 -27.13
CA THR A 19 -4.73 -28.71 -26.77
C THR A 19 -5.11 -27.24 -26.93
N SER A 20 -5.81 -26.91 -28.00
CA SER A 20 -6.33 -25.55 -28.27
C SER A 20 -7.36 -25.15 -27.20
N LEU A 21 -8.26 -26.05 -26.81
CA LEU A 21 -9.23 -25.80 -25.75
C LEU A 21 -8.55 -25.63 -24.40
N ASN A 22 -7.54 -26.44 -24.09
CA ASN A 22 -6.74 -26.27 -22.86
C ASN A 22 -5.91 -24.99 -22.88
N ALA A 23 -5.37 -24.62 -24.02
CA ALA A 23 -4.67 -23.35 -24.19
C ALA A 23 -5.61 -22.15 -24.02
N LEU A 24 -6.80 -22.23 -24.62
CA LEU A 24 -7.86 -21.24 -24.44
C LEU A 24 -8.32 -21.16 -22.97
N GLU A 25 -8.41 -22.29 -22.29
CA GLU A 25 -8.76 -22.33 -20.86
C GLU A 25 -7.66 -21.71 -19.99
N LEU A 26 -6.40 -21.89 -20.36
CA LEU A 26 -5.27 -21.23 -19.72
C LEU A 26 -5.24 -19.72 -20.02
N ASP A 27 -5.56 -19.31 -21.22
CA ASP A 27 -5.67 -17.91 -21.62
C ASP A 27 -6.88 -17.22 -20.98
N THR A 28 -8.01 -17.91 -20.87
CA THR A 28 -9.21 -17.37 -20.20
C THR A 28 -9.02 -17.18 -18.70
N LYS A 29 -8.03 -17.84 -18.10
CA LYS A 29 -7.62 -17.56 -16.71
C LYS A 29 -7.03 -16.15 -16.55
N SER A 30 -6.49 -15.58 -17.61
CA SER A 30 -5.94 -14.23 -17.63
C SER A 30 -6.84 -13.18 -18.29
N PHE A 31 -7.81 -13.60 -19.11
CA PHE A 31 -8.69 -12.70 -19.86
C PHE A 31 -10.14 -13.13 -19.75
N GLN A 32 -10.98 -12.22 -19.30
CA GLN A 32 -12.41 -12.35 -19.48
C GLN A 32 -12.75 -11.86 -20.89
N VAL A 33 -13.02 -12.77 -21.79
CA VAL A 33 -13.46 -12.42 -23.14
C VAL A 33 -14.98 -12.27 -23.13
N ARG A 34 -15.43 -11.04 -23.14
CA ARG A 34 -16.85 -10.70 -23.13
C ARG A 34 -17.31 -10.42 -24.56
N ASP A 35 -18.52 -10.82 -24.88
CA ASP A 35 -19.19 -10.46 -26.11
C ASP A 35 -19.76 -9.04 -26.07
N ALA A 36 -20.46 -8.63 -27.17
CA ALA A 36 -21.06 -7.32 -27.28
C ALA A 36 -22.13 -7.07 -26.18
N ASP A 37 -22.77 -8.11 -25.68
CA ASP A 37 -23.79 -8.04 -24.62
C ASP A 37 -23.16 -8.10 -23.21
N GLY A 38 -21.86 -8.13 -23.16
CA GLY A 38 -21.10 -8.21 -21.92
C GLY A 38 -21.06 -9.61 -21.29
N LEU A 39 -21.52 -10.64 -22.00
CA LEU A 39 -21.49 -12.02 -21.53
C LEU A 39 -20.13 -12.67 -21.76
N ASP A 40 -19.66 -13.41 -20.76
CA ASP A 40 -18.40 -14.14 -20.87
C ASP A 40 -18.55 -15.28 -21.88
N ARG A 41 -17.76 -15.25 -22.95
CA ARG A 41 -17.80 -16.27 -24.01
C ARG A 41 -17.25 -17.62 -23.54
N PHE A 42 -16.40 -17.58 -22.53
CA PHE A 42 -15.77 -18.79 -21.98
C PHE A 42 -16.07 -18.87 -20.48
N LYS A 43 -17.02 -19.69 -20.12
CA LYS A 43 -17.35 -19.93 -18.72
C LYS A 43 -16.53 -21.11 -18.22
N THR A 44 -15.42 -20.82 -17.56
CA THR A 44 -14.69 -21.85 -16.82
C THR A 44 -15.48 -22.24 -15.57
N GLY A 45 -15.50 -23.52 -15.23
CA GLY A 45 -16.31 -24.06 -14.14
C GLY A 45 -17.71 -24.49 -14.55
N PHE A 46 -18.06 -24.33 -15.83
CA PHE A 46 -19.25 -24.91 -16.43
C PHE A 46 -18.85 -25.99 -17.40
N VAL A 47 -19.62 -27.04 -17.47
CA VAL A 47 -19.58 -27.93 -18.61
C VAL A 47 -20.45 -27.30 -19.67
N VAL A 48 -19.82 -26.89 -20.74
CA VAL A 48 -20.53 -26.44 -21.93
C VAL A 48 -20.97 -27.68 -22.68
N ASN A 49 -22.25 -27.74 -23.02
CA ASN A 49 -22.74 -28.79 -23.91
C ASN A 49 -22.05 -28.65 -25.27
N ASP A 50 -21.22 -29.60 -25.62
CA ASP A 50 -20.53 -29.64 -26.90
C ASP A 50 -21.39 -30.26 -28.03
N PHE A 51 -22.65 -30.50 -27.73
CA PHE A 51 -23.65 -31.07 -28.65
C PHE A 51 -23.22 -32.41 -29.29
N LYS A 52 -22.40 -33.19 -28.59
CA LYS A 52 -21.98 -34.51 -29.08
C LYS A 52 -23.13 -35.49 -29.18
N ASP A 53 -24.05 -35.38 -28.26
CA ASP A 53 -25.20 -36.26 -28.13
C ASP A 53 -26.47 -35.42 -27.94
N ARG A 54 -27.57 -35.92 -28.55
CA ARG A 54 -28.90 -35.28 -28.40
C ARG A 54 -29.46 -35.35 -26.96
N GLU A 55 -28.86 -36.14 -26.11
CA GLU A 55 -29.29 -36.28 -24.71
C GLU A 55 -29.20 -34.97 -23.91
N PHE A 56 -28.39 -34.00 -24.38
CA PHE A 56 -28.25 -32.68 -23.73
C PHE A 56 -29.21 -31.63 -24.26
N ILE A 57 -30.03 -31.95 -25.21
CA ILE A 57 -30.99 -31.06 -25.84
C ILE A 57 -32.37 -31.45 -25.34
N ASP A 58 -33.14 -30.47 -24.91
CA ASP A 58 -34.55 -30.68 -24.56
C ASP A 58 -35.42 -30.64 -25.84
N PHE A 59 -35.75 -31.78 -26.36
CA PHE A 59 -36.64 -31.91 -27.50
C PHE A 59 -38.12 -31.74 -27.18
N SER A 60 -38.45 -31.53 -25.91
CA SER A 60 -39.84 -31.26 -25.51
C SER A 60 -40.22 -29.80 -25.71
N SER A 61 -39.24 -28.88 -25.84
CA SER A 61 -39.46 -27.49 -26.18
C SER A 61 -39.84 -27.32 -27.64
N GLU A 62 -40.57 -26.25 -27.95
CA GLU A 62 -40.96 -25.95 -29.34
C GLU A 62 -39.77 -25.77 -30.26
N GLY A 63 -38.63 -25.23 -29.73
CA GLY A 63 -37.40 -25.04 -30.50
C GLY A 63 -36.54 -26.28 -30.65
N GLY A 64 -36.68 -27.24 -29.78
CA GLY A 64 -35.79 -28.41 -29.70
C GLY A 64 -35.84 -29.33 -30.91
N SER A 65 -36.95 -29.29 -31.65
CA SER A 65 -37.11 -30.08 -32.91
C SER A 65 -36.64 -29.33 -34.16
N SER A 66 -36.30 -28.06 -34.05
CA SER A 66 -35.96 -27.21 -35.20
C SER A 66 -34.49 -27.22 -35.56
N CYS A 67 -33.67 -27.94 -34.85
CA CYS A 67 -32.24 -28.04 -35.12
C CYS A 67 -31.75 -29.50 -35.16
N ASP A 68 -30.67 -29.72 -35.89
CA ASP A 68 -29.91 -30.95 -35.86
C ASP A 68 -28.49 -30.68 -35.35
N VAL A 69 -27.80 -31.74 -34.94
CA VAL A 69 -26.43 -31.65 -34.43
C VAL A 69 -25.48 -32.27 -35.41
N ASP A 70 -24.60 -31.47 -35.97
CA ASP A 70 -23.46 -31.96 -36.73
C ASP A 70 -22.34 -32.35 -35.78
N VAL A 71 -22.33 -33.62 -35.43
CA VAL A 71 -21.36 -34.19 -34.47
C VAL A 71 -19.93 -34.11 -35.02
N ALA A 72 -19.78 -34.16 -36.36
CA ALA A 72 -18.45 -34.14 -36.95
C ALA A 72 -17.78 -32.76 -36.85
N ASN A 73 -18.56 -31.70 -37.03
CA ASN A 73 -18.08 -30.32 -37.02
C ASN A 73 -18.42 -29.61 -35.71
N LYS A 74 -19.03 -30.29 -34.74
CA LYS A 74 -19.42 -29.74 -33.43
C LYS A 74 -20.23 -28.45 -33.54
N ARG A 75 -21.19 -28.43 -34.40
CA ARG A 75 -22.07 -27.26 -34.61
C ARG A 75 -23.52 -27.68 -34.69
N LEU A 76 -24.37 -26.72 -34.43
CA LEU A 76 -25.79 -26.86 -34.61
C LEU A 76 -26.15 -26.49 -36.05
N ILE A 77 -27.04 -27.28 -36.62
CA ILE A 77 -27.58 -27.04 -37.96
C ILE A 77 -29.07 -26.76 -37.79
N SER A 78 -29.53 -25.60 -38.26
CA SER A 78 -30.94 -25.33 -38.34
C SER A 78 -31.61 -26.26 -39.33
N ALA A 79 -32.81 -26.71 -39.01
CA ALA A 79 -33.66 -27.34 -40.01
C ALA A 79 -34.01 -26.30 -41.10
N VAL A 80 -33.63 -26.60 -42.32
CA VAL A 80 -33.81 -25.66 -43.41
C VAL A 80 -34.95 -26.17 -44.30
N ASP A 81 -36.04 -25.44 -44.32
CA ASP A 81 -37.09 -25.60 -45.30
C ASP A 81 -36.89 -24.58 -46.41
N PHE A 82 -37.01 -25.04 -47.65
CA PHE A 82 -36.94 -24.19 -48.82
C PHE A 82 -38.34 -23.71 -49.18
N TRP A 83 -38.55 -22.41 -49.11
CA TRP A 83 -39.78 -21.78 -49.54
C TRP A 83 -39.49 -20.94 -50.78
N SER A 84 -40.31 -21.04 -51.77
CA SER A 84 -40.26 -20.11 -52.91
C SER A 84 -41.10 -18.90 -52.52
N MET A 85 -40.46 -17.75 -52.51
CA MET A 85 -41.10 -16.47 -52.24
C MET A 85 -41.31 -15.73 -53.58
N ASN A 86 -42.54 -15.32 -53.83
CA ASN A 86 -42.86 -14.47 -54.94
C ASN A 86 -43.43 -13.13 -54.42
N PRO A 87 -42.59 -12.19 -54.05
CA PRO A 87 -43.01 -10.97 -53.41
C PRO A 87 -43.68 -10.05 -54.43
N GLU A 88 -44.98 -10.11 -54.50
CA GLU A 88 -45.78 -9.13 -55.25
C GLU A 88 -46.20 -8.02 -54.29
N LEU A 89 -45.81 -6.80 -54.65
CA LEU A 89 -46.21 -5.59 -53.94
C LEU A 89 -47.14 -4.80 -54.84
N ALA A 90 -48.29 -4.49 -54.36
CA ALA A 90 -49.24 -3.60 -55.02
C ALA A 90 -49.55 -2.38 -54.15
N LEU A 91 -49.73 -1.25 -54.79
CA LEU A 91 -50.24 -0.06 -54.10
C LEU A 91 -51.68 -0.29 -53.64
N ASN A 92 -51.99 0.03 -52.44
CA ASN A 92 -53.35 0.01 -51.94
C ASN A 92 -54.13 1.14 -52.59
N PRO A 93 -55.16 0.84 -53.41
CA PRO A 93 -55.91 1.87 -54.13
C PRO A 93 -56.75 2.77 -53.22
N ALA A 94 -56.92 2.41 -51.97
CA ALA A 94 -57.67 3.20 -51.00
C ALA A 94 -56.82 4.28 -50.27
N ILE A 95 -55.51 4.32 -50.52
CA ILE A 95 -54.59 5.25 -49.86
C ILE A 95 -54.03 6.24 -50.88
N ASP A 96 -54.16 7.53 -50.61
CA ASP A 96 -53.56 8.56 -51.45
C ASP A 96 -52.05 8.57 -51.30
N ILE A 97 -51.37 8.25 -52.40
CA ILE A 97 -49.90 8.14 -52.48
C ILE A 97 -49.18 9.46 -52.16
N ASN A 98 -49.88 10.59 -52.27
CA ASN A 98 -49.29 11.91 -52.05
C ASN A 98 -49.28 12.35 -50.58
N THR A 99 -50.10 11.70 -49.77
CA THR A 99 -50.33 12.12 -48.36
C THR A 99 -49.99 11.05 -47.33
N ALA A 100 -49.79 9.80 -47.77
CA ALA A 100 -49.52 8.68 -46.89
C ALA A 100 -48.02 8.32 -46.88
N ASP A 101 -47.56 7.85 -45.74
CA ASP A 101 -46.26 7.23 -45.63
C ASP A 101 -46.15 6.08 -46.64
N THR A 102 -45.10 6.08 -47.45
CA THR A 102 -44.84 5.06 -48.49
C THR A 102 -44.93 3.63 -47.94
N ASN A 103 -44.65 3.44 -46.69
CA ASN A 103 -44.73 2.13 -46.04
C ASN A 103 -46.18 1.65 -45.81
N SER A 104 -47.13 2.53 -45.67
CA SER A 104 -48.52 2.18 -45.49
C SER A 104 -49.29 2.00 -46.80
N ASN A 105 -48.69 2.44 -47.94
CA ASN A 105 -49.29 2.33 -49.26
C ASN A 105 -49.01 0.98 -49.93
N LEU A 106 -48.12 0.19 -49.43
CA LEU A 106 -47.72 -1.08 -50.02
C LEU A 106 -48.46 -2.24 -49.35
N GLN A 107 -49.06 -3.09 -50.12
CA GLN A 107 -49.69 -4.31 -49.66
C GLN A 107 -48.88 -5.52 -50.15
N LEU A 108 -48.59 -6.41 -49.25
CA LEU A 108 -47.99 -7.71 -49.59
C LEU A 108 -49.11 -8.64 -50.08
N LEU A 109 -48.96 -9.13 -51.32
CA LEU A 109 -49.94 -10.04 -51.93
C LEU A 109 -49.62 -11.51 -51.63
N ASP A 110 -48.36 -11.83 -51.37
CA ASP A 110 -48.01 -13.19 -51.01
C ASP A 110 -48.33 -13.47 -49.53
N ALA A 111 -49.12 -14.51 -49.33
CA ALA A 111 -49.56 -14.90 -47.97
C ALA A 111 -48.38 -15.40 -47.09
N ASN A 112 -47.26 -15.76 -47.69
CA ASN A 112 -46.06 -16.23 -46.98
C ASN A 112 -45.08 -15.11 -46.65
N CYS A 113 -45.31 -13.91 -47.13
CA CYS A 113 -44.49 -12.76 -46.88
C CYS A 113 -45.09 -11.89 -45.77
N GLN A 114 -44.23 -11.24 -45.03
CA GLN A 114 -44.61 -10.20 -44.05
C GLN A 114 -43.64 -9.02 -44.17
N LYS A 115 -44.13 -7.85 -43.80
CA LYS A 115 -43.29 -6.68 -43.68
C LYS A 115 -42.82 -6.55 -42.23
N THR A 116 -41.49 -6.53 -42.03
CA THR A 116 -40.89 -6.33 -40.73
C THR A 116 -40.02 -5.08 -40.79
N GLY A 117 -40.52 -3.97 -40.28
CA GLY A 117 -39.89 -2.66 -40.45
C GLY A 117 -39.82 -2.26 -41.92
N ASP A 118 -38.62 -1.98 -42.43
CA ASP A 118 -38.34 -1.63 -43.80
C ASP A 118 -37.99 -2.85 -44.70
N LEU A 119 -38.07 -4.05 -44.15
CA LEU A 119 -37.75 -5.28 -44.84
C LEU A 119 -38.98 -6.12 -45.11
N ILE A 120 -38.97 -6.84 -46.26
CA ILE A 120 -39.92 -7.89 -46.57
C ILE A 120 -39.24 -9.22 -46.22
N THR A 121 -39.85 -9.98 -45.35
CA THR A 121 -39.37 -11.26 -44.88
C THR A 121 -40.41 -12.35 -45.15
N LEU A 122 -39.99 -13.61 -45.14
CA LEU A 122 -40.93 -14.71 -44.99
C LEU A 122 -41.65 -14.60 -43.66
N LYS A 123 -42.86 -15.13 -43.58
CA LYS A 123 -43.50 -15.29 -42.28
C LYS A 123 -42.66 -16.24 -41.45
N TYR A 124 -42.32 -15.80 -40.27
CA TYR A 124 -41.56 -16.58 -39.31
C TYR A 124 -42.22 -16.52 -37.93
N GLN A 125 -41.97 -17.52 -37.18
CA GLN A 125 -42.25 -17.60 -35.77
C GLN A 125 -40.95 -17.64 -35.03
N GLU A 126 -40.82 -16.82 -34.02
CA GLU A 126 -39.69 -16.91 -33.14
C GLU A 126 -39.92 -18.08 -32.18
N VAL A 127 -39.01 -19.05 -32.24
CA VAL A 127 -38.99 -20.19 -31.31
C VAL A 127 -37.61 -20.33 -30.75
N ASP A 128 -37.52 -20.79 -29.54
CA ASP A 128 -36.23 -21.10 -28.97
C ASP A 128 -35.58 -22.23 -29.79
N TRP A 129 -34.43 -21.95 -30.32
CA TRP A 129 -33.74 -22.88 -31.19
C TRP A 129 -33.29 -24.12 -30.47
N ILE A 130 -32.69 -23.91 -29.28
CA ILE A 130 -32.30 -24.99 -28.38
C ILE A 130 -32.59 -24.54 -26.94
N GLU A 131 -33.22 -25.39 -26.21
CA GLU A 131 -33.32 -25.27 -24.77
C GLU A 131 -32.41 -26.31 -24.11
N SER A 132 -31.46 -25.84 -23.31
CA SER A 132 -30.53 -26.70 -22.59
C SER A 132 -30.49 -26.26 -21.11
N PRO A 133 -31.47 -26.65 -20.32
CA PRO A 133 -31.57 -26.25 -18.92
C PRO A 133 -30.36 -26.69 -18.09
N HIS A 134 -29.71 -27.78 -18.48
CA HIS A 134 -28.51 -28.27 -17.81
C HIS A 134 -27.25 -27.43 -18.10
N ALA A 135 -27.17 -26.76 -19.22
CA ALA A 135 -26.06 -25.88 -19.58
C ALA A 135 -26.21 -24.47 -19.01
N THR A 136 -27.43 -24.01 -18.72
CA THR A 136 -27.72 -22.66 -18.26
C THR A 136 -27.70 -22.51 -16.76
N THR A 137 -27.82 -23.58 -16.01
CA THR A 137 -27.79 -23.56 -14.55
C THR A 137 -26.57 -24.29 -13.99
N ALA A 138 -25.98 -23.70 -12.97
CA ALA A 138 -24.83 -24.32 -12.31
C ALA A 138 -25.16 -25.62 -11.58
N VAL A 139 -26.42 -26.01 -11.51
CA VAL A 139 -26.91 -27.19 -10.76
C VAL A 139 -26.91 -28.45 -11.60
N ASN A 140 -27.13 -28.33 -12.94
CA ASN A 140 -27.30 -29.49 -13.81
C ASN A 140 -26.48 -29.37 -15.09
N VAL A 141 -25.23 -28.98 -14.94
CA VAL A 141 -24.42 -28.71 -16.13
C VAL A 141 -24.10 -29.97 -16.88
N ASN A 142 -23.84 -31.05 -16.22
CA ASN A 142 -23.60 -32.34 -16.82
C ASN A 142 -23.56 -33.45 -15.75
N PRO A 143 -24.29 -34.55 -15.85
CA PRO A 143 -24.19 -35.64 -14.91
C PRO A 143 -22.82 -36.33 -14.86
N PHE A 144 -21.99 -36.12 -15.86
CA PHE A 144 -20.63 -36.69 -15.93
C PHE A 144 -19.53 -35.67 -15.62
N ASN A 145 -19.88 -34.43 -15.40
CA ASN A 145 -18.92 -33.37 -15.23
C ASN A 145 -19.24 -32.43 -14.11
N VAL A 146 -18.22 -31.96 -13.62
CA VAL A 146 -17.89 -30.84 -12.81
C VAL A 146 -18.96 -30.25 -11.94
N LEU A 147 -18.61 -30.24 -10.82
CA LEU A 147 -19.46 -29.99 -9.72
C LEU A 147 -18.84 -28.97 -8.78
N VAL A 148 -17.76 -28.33 -9.23
CA VAL A 148 -17.04 -27.31 -8.48
C VAL A 148 -16.74 -26.14 -9.41
N PHE A 149 -17.11 -24.93 -8.99
CA PHE A 149 -16.63 -23.73 -9.62
C PHE A 149 -15.18 -23.48 -9.20
N SER A 150 -14.25 -23.74 -10.10
CA SER A 150 -12.84 -23.46 -9.88
C SER A 150 -12.54 -22.04 -10.27
N GLY A 151 -12.46 -21.16 -9.28
CA GLY A 151 -12.11 -19.76 -9.47
C GLY A 151 -10.62 -19.57 -9.65
N ASN A 152 -10.26 -18.58 -10.44
CA ASN A 152 -8.89 -18.08 -10.51
C ASN A 152 -8.75 -16.85 -9.63
N ILE A 153 -7.66 -16.79 -8.87
CA ILE A 153 -7.33 -15.61 -8.06
C ILE A 153 -6.03 -15.02 -8.56
N LYS A 154 -6.03 -13.72 -8.80
CA LYS A 154 -4.84 -12.92 -9.07
C LYS A 154 -4.61 -12.00 -7.90
N LEU A 155 -3.37 -11.97 -7.40
CA LEU A 155 -2.93 -11.08 -6.34
C LEU A 155 -2.06 -9.96 -6.91
N ASP A 156 -2.23 -8.76 -6.40
CA ASP A 156 -1.41 -7.61 -6.74
C ASP A 156 -1.07 -6.79 -5.48
N PRO A 157 0.19 -6.75 -5.08
CA PRO A 157 1.30 -7.54 -5.62
C PRO A 157 1.22 -9.02 -5.21
N PRO A 158 1.81 -9.94 -5.97
CA PRO A 158 1.84 -11.36 -5.64
C PRO A 158 2.86 -11.70 -4.55
N SER A 159 3.74 -10.76 -4.24
CA SER A 159 4.76 -10.91 -3.19
C SER A 159 5.09 -9.57 -2.56
N ASP A 160 5.65 -9.65 -1.36
CA ASP A 160 6.20 -8.49 -0.65
C ASP A 160 7.58 -8.80 -0.08
N ASN A 161 8.48 -7.85 -0.25
CA ASN A 161 9.82 -7.95 0.30
C ASN A 161 10.13 -6.67 1.07
N TRP A 162 10.51 -6.79 2.34
CA TRP A 162 10.81 -5.63 3.18
C TRP A 162 12.03 -5.86 4.07
N SER A 163 12.61 -4.77 4.49
CA SER A 163 13.63 -4.78 5.53
C SER A 163 13.28 -3.79 6.62
N ARG A 164 13.50 -4.19 7.86
CA ARG A 164 13.32 -3.34 9.05
C ARG A 164 14.63 -3.29 9.81
N THR A 165 15.08 -2.08 10.10
CA THR A 165 16.30 -1.90 10.88
C THR A 165 15.96 -1.56 12.32
N ILE A 166 16.52 -2.34 13.25
CA ILE A 166 16.44 -2.09 14.68
C ILE A 166 17.79 -1.50 15.11
N TYR A 167 17.76 -0.36 15.76
CA TYR A 167 18.95 0.32 16.24
C TYR A 167 19.15 0.06 17.73
N ASN A 168 20.25 -0.56 18.09
CA ASN A 168 20.75 -0.60 19.46
C ASN A 168 21.66 0.61 19.67
N ASN A 169 21.15 1.64 20.29
CA ASN A 169 21.91 2.86 20.53
C ASN A 169 22.67 2.75 21.86
N ASN A 170 23.98 2.54 21.76
CA ASN A 170 24.90 2.64 22.89
C ASN A 170 25.55 4.01 22.87
N GLN A 171 25.18 4.85 23.82
CA GLN A 171 25.82 6.16 24.01
C GLN A 171 26.82 6.08 25.15
N ARG A 172 28.07 6.37 24.84
CA ARG A 172 29.14 6.50 25.83
C ARG A 172 29.71 7.89 25.75
N THR A 173 29.79 8.53 26.92
CA THR A 173 30.43 9.84 27.03
C THR A 173 31.81 9.63 27.64
N GLU A 174 32.84 10.06 26.95
CA GLU A 174 34.22 10.02 27.40
C GLU A 174 34.75 11.44 27.54
N SER A 175 35.76 11.60 28.39
CA SER A 175 36.46 12.86 28.52
C SER A 175 37.42 13.05 27.35
N THR A 176 37.49 14.26 26.81
CA THR A 176 38.47 14.66 25.78
C THR A 176 39.93 14.53 26.27
N GLY A 177 40.16 14.27 27.55
CA GLY A 177 41.49 14.36 28.17
C GLY A 177 41.87 15.79 28.52
N ALA A 178 41.07 16.76 28.18
CA ALA A 178 41.26 18.13 28.62
C ALA A 178 41.04 18.24 30.14
N ARG A 179 41.72 19.14 30.76
CA ARG A 179 41.58 19.47 32.15
C ARG A 179 41.54 20.97 32.33
N TRP A 180 40.78 21.43 33.30
CA TRP A 180 40.77 22.82 33.66
C TRP A 180 41.98 23.14 34.54
N ALA A 181 42.84 24.05 34.08
CA ALA A 181 43.93 24.60 34.84
C ALA A 181 43.57 26.03 35.30
N GLU A 182 43.76 26.26 36.56
CA GLU A 182 43.56 27.62 37.09
C GLU A 182 44.81 28.46 36.81
N ARG A 183 44.65 29.52 36.07
CA ARG A 183 45.73 30.51 35.82
C ARG A 183 45.40 31.76 36.60
N SER A 184 46.37 32.25 37.35
CA SER A 184 46.25 33.51 38.07
C SER A 184 46.95 34.62 37.28
N ASN A 185 46.24 35.70 37.09
CA ASN A 185 46.77 36.94 36.52
C ASN A 185 46.70 38.05 37.54
N VAL A 186 47.78 38.84 37.62
CA VAL A 186 47.80 40.03 38.42
C VAL A 186 46.96 41.11 37.76
N VAL A 187 45.88 41.49 38.37
CA VAL A 187 44.96 42.51 37.89
C VAL A 187 45.42 43.88 38.31
N SER A 188 45.82 44.00 39.57
CA SER A 188 46.33 45.24 40.13
C SER A 188 47.46 44.96 41.11
N ARG A 189 48.45 45.85 41.15
CA ARG A 189 49.52 45.82 42.11
C ARG A 189 49.64 47.23 42.67
N ARG A 190 49.36 47.39 43.95
CA ARG A 190 49.47 48.69 44.63
C ARG A 190 50.47 48.56 45.77
N GLU A 191 51.45 49.45 45.77
CA GLU A 191 52.36 49.53 46.91
C GLU A 191 51.62 50.00 48.15
N VAL A 192 51.71 49.22 49.20
CA VAL A 192 51.07 49.49 50.49
C VAL A 192 52.08 49.81 51.60
N GLY A 193 53.33 49.55 51.36
CA GLY A 193 54.40 49.90 52.26
C GLY A 193 55.75 49.77 51.60
N ARG A 194 56.61 50.68 51.95
CA ARG A 194 58.01 50.67 51.55
C ARG A 194 58.87 50.87 52.78
N SER A 195 59.78 50.00 53.02
CA SER A 195 60.74 50.09 54.08
C SER A 195 62.16 49.91 53.59
N THR A 196 62.99 50.90 53.79
CA THR A 196 64.40 50.84 53.48
C THR A 196 65.21 50.75 54.71
N ARG A 197 66.06 49.76 54.81
CA ARG A 197 66.92 49.58 56.01
C ARG A 197 68.38 49.39 55.53
N ASP A 198 69.24 50.13 56.18
CA ASP A 198 70.70 49.93 55.95
C ASP A 198 71.15 48.61 56.53
N ILE A 199 71.80 47.78 55.76
CA ILE A 199 72.27 46.46 56.14
C ILE A 199 73.73 46.53 56.56
N ALA A 200 74.49 47.39 55.96
CA ALA A 200 75.88 47.66 56.26
C ALA A 200 76.25 49.05 55.78
N ASN A 201 77.05 49.72 56.58
CA ASN A 201 77.59 51.05 56.25
C ASN A 201 79.11 50.99 56.25
N ILE A 202 79.71 51.45 55.23
CA ILE A 202 81.15 51.59 55.05
C ILE A 202 81.47 53.09 54.94
N SER A 203 82.30 53.60 55.84
CA SER A 203 82.73 54.93 55.76
C SER A 203 84.19 54.99 55.35
N LEU A 204 84.44 55.65 54.22
CA LEU A 204 85.78 55.86 53.64
C LEU A 204 86.13 57.33 53.73
N GLY A 205 87.38 57.63 54.16
CA GLY A 205 87.89 58.97 54.27
C GLY A 205 87.98 59.49 55.69
N SER A 206 88.56 60.68 55.84
CA SER A 206 88.77 61.33 57.17
C SER A 206 87.94 62.60 57.26
N ARG A 207 87.74 63.06 58.49
CA ARG A 207 87.00 64.32 58.77
C ARG A 207 87.55 65.52 58.09
N SER A 208 88.86 65.53 57.75
CA SER A 208 89.53 66.63 57.15
C SER A 208 89.54 66.66 55.60
N MET A 209 89.22 65.53 54.98
CA MET A 209 89.19 65.39 53.54
C MET A 209 87.78 65.00 53.00
N GLY A 210 86.79 65.04 53.77
CA GLY A 210 85.46 64.59 53.44
C GLY A 210 85.29 63.06 53.69
N ARG A 211 84.10 62.65 54.00
CA ARG A 211 83.75 61.26 54.21
C ARG A 211 82.83 60.74 53.13
N HIS A 212 83.24 59.66 52.54
CA HIS A 212 82.37 58.96 51.63
C HIS A 212 81.71 57.75 52.39
N ASN A 213 80.39 57.87 52.63
CA ASN A 213 79.62 56.82 53.27
C ASN A 213 78.93 56.00 52.19
N ILE A 214 79.21 54.71 52.19
CA ILE A 214 78.55 53.79 51.33
C ILE A 214 77.64 52.94 52.25
N ALA A 215 76.34 53.08 52.07
CA ALA A 215 75.37 52.29 52.76
C ALA A 215 74.80 51.21 51.80
N PHE A 216 74.90 50.00 52.23
CA PHE A 216 74.20 48.91 51.57
C PHE A 216 72.77 48.90 52.13
N THR A 217 71.80 49.15 51.27
CA THR A 217 70.43 49.26 51.67
C THR A 217 69.61 48.08 51.17
N ARG A 218 68.74 47.63 51.99
CA ARG A 218 67.71 46.71 51.59
C ARG A 218 66.37 47.43 51.61
N THR A 219 65.80 47.61 50.45
CA THR A 219 64.46 48.19 50.32
C THR A 219 63.46 47.07 50.15
N THR A 220 62.60 46.93 51.10
CA THR A 220 61.49 45.97 51.02
C THR A 220 60.24 46.75 50.66
N VAL A 221 59.71 46.43 49.49
CA VAL A 221 58.45 46.99 49.01
C VAL A 221 57.40 45.94 49.20
N THR A 222 56.40 46.24 50.02
CA THR A 222 55.23 45.41 50.19
C THR A 222 54.13 45.94 49.27
N SER A 223 53.72 45.11 48.35
CA SER A 223 52.61 45.44 47.45
C SER A 223 51.42 44.58 47.76
N ARG A 224 50.26 45.18 47.82
CA ARG A 224 49.01 44.43 47.79
C ARG A 224 48.73 44.08 46.34
N VAL A 225 48.65 42.79 46.05
CA VAL A 225 48.47 42.25 44.70
C VAL A 225 47.08 41.64 44.67
N GLU A 226 46.27 42.11 43.72
CA GLU A 226 45.00 41.48 43.38
C GLU A 226 45.23 40.50 42.26
N ARG A 227 44.87 39.25 42.47
CA ARG A 227 44.95 38.20 41.44
C ARG A 227 43.58 37.76 41.05
N SER A 228 43.29 37.81 39.78
CA SER A 228 42.14 37.12 39.19
C SER A 228 42.53 35.70 38.83
N PHE A 229 41.59 34.78 39.03
CA PHE A 229 41.78 33.40 38.63
C PHE A 229 40.93 33.10 37.42
N THR A 230 41.51 32.54 36.39
CA THR A 230 40.80 32.14 35.18
C THR A 230 41.00 30.65 34.96
N ASN A 231 39.89 29.93 34.83
CA ASN A 231 39.95 28.52 34.43
C ASN A 231 40.19 28.44 32.94
N VAL A 232 41.32 27.92 32.54
CA VAL A 232 41.72 27.68 31.14
C VAL A 232 41.70 26.18 30.90
N LEU A 233 41.05 25.82 29.80
CA LEU A 233 41.03 24.41 29.37
C LEU A 233 42.36 24.08 28.70
N GLU A 234 43.08 23.09 29.22
CA GLU A 234 44.36 22.63 28.72
C GLU A 234 44.25 21.20 28.23
N GLY A 235 44.97 20.90 27.14
CA GLY A 235 44.99 19.60 26.51
C GLY A 235 44.05 19.52 25.30
N PRO A 236 43.81 18.33 24.77
CA PRO A 236 42.94 18.10 23.64
C PRO A 236 41.48 18.42 24.05
N SER A 237 40.98 19.55 23.60
CA SER A 237 39.68 20.13 24.05
C SER A 237 38.60 20.12 22.98
N LYS A 238 38.87 19.54 21.80
CA LYS A 238 37.92 19.50 20.73
C LYS A 238 36.82 18.49 21.05
N GLU A 239 35.63 18.96 21.32
CA GLU A 239 34.47 18.09 21.48
C GLU A 239 34.08 17.48 20.13
N MET A 240 33.85 16.18 20.12
CA MET A 240 33.51 15.43 18.94
C MET A 240 32.52 14.33 19.31
N THR A 241 31.62 14.04 18.39
CA THR A 241 30.75 12.86 18.52
C THR A 241 31.05 11.95 17.36
N PHE A 242 31.51 10.76 17.64
CA PHE A 242 31.69 9.70 16.65
C PHE A 242 30.44 8.82 16.67
N VAL A 243 29.88 8.59 15.51
CA VAL A 243 28.77 7.65 15.34
C VAL A 243 29.29 6.56 14.41
N GLU A 244 29.39 5.36 14.92
CA GLU A 244 29.68 4.18 14.14
C GLU A 244 28.46 3.29 14.12
N SER A 245 28.01 2.93 12.93
CA SER A 245 26.90 2.04 12.72
C SER A 245 27.41 0.73 12.15
N THR A 246 27.33 -0.32 12.94
CA THR A 246 27.80 -1.64 12.52
C THR A 246 26.60 -2.59 12.43
N LYS A 247 26.41 -3.20 11.25
CA LYS A 247 25.45 -4.27 11.08
C LYS A 247 25.88 -5.48 11.88
N VAL A 248 25.11 -5.85 12.90
CA VAL A 248 25.47 -6.96 13.80
C VAL A 248 24.83 -8.25 13.35
N ASN A 249 23.56 -8.17 12.94
CA ASN A 249 22.80 -9.35 12.58
C ASN A 249 21.79 -9.04 11.48
N SER A 250 21.44 -10.09 10.75
CA SER A 250 20.37 -10.05 9.74
C SER A 250 19.60 -11.35 9.84
N GLU A 251 18.38 -11.25 10.31
CA GLU A 251 17.49 -12.39 10.53
C GLU A 251 16.21 -12.21 9.69
N ALA A 252 15.54 -13.32 9.39
CA ALA A 252 14.23 -13.25 8.77
C ALA A 252 13.22 -12.59 9.74
N ASP A 253 12.43 -11.66 9.25
CA ASP A 253 11.30 -11.12 10.02
C ASP A 253 10.23 -12.22 10.12
N PRO A 254 9.86 -12.68 11.31
CA PRO A 254 8.97 -13.83 11.46
C PRO A 254 7.51 -13.53 11.09
N PHE A 255 7.14 -12.26 10.95
CA PHE A 255 5.77 -11.84 10.74
C PHE A 255 5.63 -10.85 9.59
N MET A 256 4.47 -10.89 8.94
CA MET A 256 4.11 -9.95 7.89
C MET A 256 4.01 -8.53 8.44
N ARG A 257 4.52 -7.56 7.67
CA ARG A 257 4.31 -6.14 7.94
C ARG A 257 2.89 -5.70 7.55
N SER A 258 2.46 -4.55 8.05
CA SER A 258 1.18 -3.96 7.63
C SER A 258 1.20 -3.63 6.14
N ARG A 259 0.32 -4.27 5.39
CA ARG A 259 0.17 -4.05 3.96
C ARG A 259 -1.19 -4.53 3.46
N ASN A 260 -1.75 -3.81 2.49
CA ASN A 260 -2.88 -4.28 1.70
C ASN A 260 -2.37 -5.04 0.46
N VAL A 261 -3.07 -6.08 0.09
CA VAL A 261 -2.85 -6.85 -1.13
C VAL A 261 -4.18 -6.94 -1.87
N PHE A 262 -4.22 -6.40 -3.08
CA PHE A 262 -5.40 -6.49 -3.93
C PHE A 262 -5.56 -7.91 -4.45
N PHE A 263 -6.80 -8.38 -4.50
CA PHE A 263 -7.13 -9.63 -5.15
C PHE A 263 -8.29 -9.44 -6.13
N ALA A 264 -8.19 -10.14 -7.23
CA ALA A 264 -9.27 -10.27 -8.18
C ALA A 264 -9.52 -11.75 -8.44
N THR A 265 -10.77 -12.15 -8.33
CA THR A 265 -11.18 -13.51 -8.66
C THR A 265 -12.03 -13.50 -9.91
N SER A 266 -12.04 -14.61 -10.61
CA SER A 266 -12.91 -14.86 -11.74
C SER A 266 -13.39 -16.29 -11.74
N ASN A 267 -14.50 -16.56 -12.43
CA ASN A 267 -15.05 -17.89 -12.61
C ASN A 267 -15.53 -18.57 -11.32
N LEU A 268 -15.85 -17.79 -10.31
CA LEU A 268 -16.56 -18.29 -9.14
C LEU A 268 -18.06 -18.40 -9.44
N LYS A 269 -18.80 -19.09 -8.57
CA LYS A 269 -20.26 -19.19 -8.69
C LYS A 269 -20.88 -17.80 -8.59
N PRO A 270 -21.63 -17.33 -9.62
CA PRO A 270 -22.26 -16.03 -9.60
C PRO A 270 -23.27 -15.84 -8.44
N PHE A 271 -23.45 -14.60 -8.01
CA PHE A 271 -24.42 -14.19 -6.99
C PHE A 271 -24.35 -15.01 -5.71
N THR A 272 -23.16 -15.44 -5.34
CA THR A 272 -22.95 -16.34 -4.21
C THR A 272 -22.04 -15.69 -3.19
N ARG A 273 -22.39 -15.85 -1.92
CA ARG A 273 -21.53 -15.40 -0.83
C ARG A 273 -20.30 -16.29 -0.73
N HIS A 274 -19.14 -15.65 -0.61
CA HIS A 274 -17.88 -16.32 -0.39
C HIS A 274 -17.24 -15.86 0.92
N TYR A 275 -16.43 -16.72 1.48
CA TYR A 275 -15.59 -16.49 2.64
C TYR A 275 -14.14 -16.47 2.19
N HIS A 276 -13.31 -15.75 2.92
CA HIS A 276 -11.90 -15.59 2.58
C HIS A 276 -11.03 -16.08 3.71
N PHE A 277 -9.94 -16.71 3.35
CA PHE A 277 -8.98 -17.27 4.28
C PHE A 277 -7.56 -17.02 3.78
N LEU A 278 -6.63 -16.92 4.72
CA LEU A 278 -5.21 -16.91 4.45
C LEU A 278 -4.59 -18.03 5.31
N ASP A 279 -4.19 -19.12 4.69
CA ASP A 279 -3.93 -20.39 5.35
C ASP A 279 -5.11 -20.79 6.26
N SER A 280 -4.91 -20.83 7.57
CA SER A 280 -5.96 -21.15 8.56
C SER A 280 -6.62 -19.90 9.19
N GLY A 281 -6.13 -18.71 8.88
CA GLY A 281 -6.63 -17.46 9.47
C GLY A 281 -7.57 -16.70 8.55
N VAL A 282 -8.35 -15.81 9.13
CA VAL A 282 -9.19 -14.85 8.38
C VAL A 282 -8.51 -13.50 8.42
N PRO A 283 -7.96 -13.02 7.31
CA PRO A 283 -7.36 -11.69 7.26
C PRO A 283 -8.45 -10.61 7.28
N ASP A 284 -8.09 -9.42 7.75
CA ASP A 284 -8.92 -8.24 7.57
C ASP A 284 -9.06 -7.91 6.08
N ILE A 285 -10.20 -7.33 5.69
CA ILE A 285 -10.51 -7.16 4.27
C ILE A 285 -11.13 -5.80 3.97
N VAL A 286 -10.93 -5.34 2.76
CA VAL A 286 -11.68 -4.27 2.11
C VAL A 286 -12.28 -4.84 0.84
N PRO A 287 -13.55 -5.22 0.81
CA PRO A 287 -14.23 -5.52 -0.45
C PRO A 287 -14.19 -4.30 -1.37
N LYS A 288 -14.07 -4.51 -2.67
CA LYS A 288 -14.13 -3.39 -3.61
C LYS A 288 -15.48 -2.67 -3.55
N LEU A 289 -16.55 -3.43 -3.43
CA LEU A 289 -17.91 -2.92 -3.26
C LEU A 289 -18.49 -3.49 -1.98
N PHE A 290 -19.07 -2.64 -1.14
CA PHE A 290 -19.75 -3.07 0.09
C PHE A 290 -20.94 -2.16 0.42
N GLU A 291 -21.84 -2.66 1.25
CA GLU A 291 -23.06 -1.95 1.62
C GLU A 291 -22.82 -0.93 2.71
N ILE A 292 -23.45 0.24 2.54
CA ILE A 292 -23.41 1.36 3.49
C ILE A 292 -24.81 1.89 3.78
N GLU A 293 -24.93 2.57 4.91
CA GLU A 293 -26.06 3.43 5.25
C GLU A 293 -25.58 4.88 5.33
N MET A 294 -26.07 5.71 4.43
CA MET A 294 -25.73 7.13 4.43
C MET A 294 -26.35 7.81 5.64
N SER A 295 -25.53 8.56 6.38
CA SER A 295 -26.00 9.37 7.53
C SER A 295 -26.15 10.84 7.16
N SER A 296 -25.24 11.37 6.35
CA SER A 296 -25.29 12.76 5.88
C SER A 296 -24.36 12.99 4.69
N GLY A 297 -24.70 13.96 3.86
CA GLY A 297 -23.87 14.38 2.73
C GLY A 297 -23.86 13.37 1.58
N THR A 298 -22.92 13.54 0.68
CA THR A 298 -22.72 12.71 -0.51
C THR A 298 -21.23 12.59 -0.76
N PHE A 299 -20.71 11.38 -0.92
CA PHE A 299 -19.31 11.16 -1.25
C PHE A 299 -18.97 11.68 -2.65
N SER A 300 -17.77 12.19 -2.80
CA SER A 300 -17.18 12.49 -4.09
C SER A 300 -16.38 11.30 -4.60
N VAL A 301 -16.35 11.10 -5.91
CA VAL A 301 -15.48 10.09 -6.53
C VAL A 301 -14.02 10.54 -6.37
N PHE A 302 -13.13 9.61 -6.08
CA PHE A 302 -11.69 9.82 -5.84
C PHE A 302 -11.35 10.66 -4.60
N GLU A 303 -12.26 10.79 -3.64
CA GLU A 303 -11.90 11.41 -2.38
C GLU A 303 -11.31 10.44 -1.36
N ASP A 304 -10.52 10.99 -0.45
CA ASP A 304 -10.04 10.26 0.71
C ASP A 304 -11.17 10.04 1.70
N VAL A 305 -11.31 8.82 2.18
CA VAL A 305 -12.34 8.46 3.16
C VAL A 305 -11.70 7.79 4.35
N ARG A 306 -11.90 8.37 5.52
CA ARG A 306 -11.45 7.78 6.79
C ARG A 306 -12.40 6.69 7.21
N VAL A 307 -11.83 5.59 7.65
CA VAL A 307 -12.56 4.47 8.25
C VAL A 307 -12.26 4.47 9.73
N GLU A 308 -13.28 4.64 10.54
CA GLU A 308 -13.15 4.74 12.00
C GLU A 308 -14.02 3.69 12.70
N LEU A 309 -13.48 3.06 13.72
CA LEU A 309 -14.20 2.14 14.59
C LEU A 309 -13.97 2.57 16.05
N ASN A 310 -15.06 2.83 16.78
CA ASN A 310 -15.00 3.26 18.18
C ASN A 310 -14.06 4.46 18.41
N GLY A 311 -14.05 5.41 17.47
CA GLY A 311 -13.21 6.61 17.56
C GLY A 311 -11.75 6.40 17.15
N THR A 312 -11.37 5.19 16.77
CA THR A 312 -10.02 4.88 16.29
C THR A 312 -10.03 4.73 14.77
N GLN A 313 -9.13 5.41 14.10
CA GLN A 313 -8.97 5.24 12.66
C GLN A 313 -8.32 3.87 12.37
N ILE A 314 -9.02 3.04 11.62
CA ILE A 314 -8.58 1.70 11.22
C ILE A 314 -8.18 1.63 9.75
N GLY A 315 -8.48 2.67 8.98
CA GLY A 315 -8.09 2.75 7.58
C GLY A 315 -8.25 4.14 6.98
N LEU A 316 -7.57 4.33 5.89
CA LEU A 316 -7.74 5.44 4.97
C LEU A 316 -7.86 4.86 3.57
N ILE A 317 -9.01 5.01 2.96
CA ILE A 317 -9.33 4.44 1.65
C ILE A 317 -9.66 5.57 0.68
N ARG A 318 -9.63 5.27 -0.60
CA ARG A 318 -10.09 6.19 -1.64
C ARG A 318 -11.40 5.70 -2.20
N SER A 319 -12.37 6.59 -2.36
CA SER A 319 -13.62 6.28 -3.04
C SER A 319 -13.39 6.11 -4.55
N GLN A 320 -14.19 5.27 -5.17
CA GLN A 320 -14.28 5.12 -6.62
C GLN A 320 -15.75 5.31 -7.03
N ALA A 321 -16.02 5.51 -8.33
CA ALA A 321 -17.38 5.55 -8.82
C ALA A 321 -18.14 4.28 -8.42
N PRO A 322 -19.38 4.36 -7.89
CA PRO A 322 -20.09 3.18 -7.37
C PRO A 322 -20.21 2.03 -8.35
N ASN A 323 -20.37 2.32 -9.63
CA ASN A 323 -20.47 1.31 -10.67
C ASN A 323 -19.14 0.79 -11.21
N HIS A 324 -18.01 1.38 -10.84
CA HIS A 324 -16.71 1.00 -11.38
C HIS A 324 -16.30 -0.39 -10.90
N LYS A 325 -16.01 -1.29 -11.82
CA LYS A 325 -15.53 -2.63 -11.52
C LYS A 325 -14.03 -2.76 -11.79
N PHE A 326 -13.62 -2.54 -13.01
CA PHE A 326 -12.25 -2.76 -13.48
C PHE A 326 -11.81 -1.71 -14.49
N GLY A 327 -10.49 -1.64 -14.69
CA GLY A 327 -9.85 -0.69 -15.59
C GLY A 327 -9.57 0.64 -14.90
N ASP A 328 -8.53 1.33 -15.32
CA ASP A 328 -8.19 2.64 -14.78
C ASP A 328 -7.49 3.46 -15.87
N THR A 329 -8.24 4.37 -16.46
CA THR A 329 -7.70 5.29 -17.47
C THR A 329 -7.07 6.54 -16.86
N GLU A 330 -7.30 6.79 -15.56
CA GLU A 330 -6.83 8.00 -14.89
C GLU A 330 -5.50 7.83 -14.15
N ARG A 331 -5.10 6.58 -13.94
CA ARG A 331 -3.84 6.24 -13.25
C ARG A 331 -3.00 5.26 -14.06
N PRO A 332 -2.41 5.76 -15.15
CA PRO A 332 -1.56 4.92 -16.01
C PRO A 332 -0.31 4.38 -15.30
N GLU A 333 0.07 4.97 -14.17
CA GLU A 333 1.18 4.53 -13.32
C GLU A 333 0.86 3.27 -12.51
N VAL A 334 -0.40 2.94 -12.32
CA VAL A 334 -0.80 1.67 -11.70
C VAL A 334 -0.57 0.57 -12.71
N GLY A 335 0.59 0.00 -12.65
CA GLY A 335 1.25 -0.97 -13.54
C GLY A 335 0.41 -1.88 -14.44
N ALA A 336 1.08 -2.58 -15.31
CA ALA A 336 0.49 -3.48 -16.32
C ALA A 336 -0.35 -4.66 -15.78
N GLY A 337 -0.60 -4.69 -14.47
CA GLY A 337 -1.40 -5.71 -13.82
C GLY A 337 -2.91 -5.56 -14.05
N LEU A 338 -3.64 -5.70 -12.95
CA LEU A 338 -5.10 -5.64 -12.92
C LEU A 338 -5.66 -4.25 -13.24
N GLY A 339 -4.88 -3.18 -13.08
CA GLY A 339 -5.22 -1.80 -13.40
C GLY A 339 -4.53 -1.26 -14.65
N SER A 340 -4.25 -2.11 -15.65
CA SER A 340 -3.57 -1.67 -16.88
C SER A 340 -4.31 -0.50 -17.56
N PRO A 341 -3.61 0.57 -17.95
CA PRO A 341 -4.22 1.71 -18.64
C PRO A 341 -4.83 1.34 -20.01
N ASN A 342 -4.43 0.22 -20.56
CA ASN A 342 -4.97 -0.29 -21.83
C ASN A 342 -6.23 -1.15 -21.64
N ARG A 343 -6.64 -1.40 -20.40
CA ARG A 343 -7.84 -2.15 -20.12
C ARG A 343 -9.03 -1.18 -20.07
N PRO A 344 -10.07 -1.41 -20.88
CA PRO A 344 -11.26 -0.56 -20.83
C PRO A 344 -11.91 -0.61 -19.44
N VAL A 345 -12.54 0.48 -19.06
CA VAL A 345 -13.28 0.56 -17.80
C VAL A 345 -14.48 -0.36 -17.90
N GLU A 346 -14.56 -1.30 -16.97
CA GLU A 346 -15.70 -2.18 -16.78
C GLU A 346 -16.56 -1.67 -15.61
N THR A 347 -17.88 -1.85 -15.73
CA THR A 347 -18.83 -1.45 -14.71
C THR A 347 -19.64 -2.65 -14.21
N TYR A 348 -20.12 -2.56 -12.96
CA TYR A 348 -21.08 -3.54 -12.45
C TYR A 348 -22.38 -3.44 -13.21
N GLN A 349 -22.85 -4.56 -13.74
CA GLN A 349 -24.10 -4.65 -14.50
C GLN A 349 -25.31 -4.93 -13.60
N VAL A 350 -25.07 -5.44 -12.42
CA VAL A 350 -26.06 -5.76 -11.40
C VAL A 350 -25.53 -5.40 -10.02
N ASP A 351 -26.41 -5.22 -9.05
CA ASP A 351 -26.02 -5.13 -7.64
C ASP A 351 -25.68 -6.54 -7.14
N PRO A 352 -24.44 -6.82 -6.73
CA PRO A 352 -24.05 -8.16 -6.26
C PRO A 352 -24.75 -8.56 -4.96
N TYR A 353 -25.17 -7.59 -4.16
CA TYR A 353 -25.83 -7.81 -2.87
C TYR A 353 -27.33 -8.07 -3.00
N ASP A 354 -27.96 -7.46 -4.00
CA ASP A 354 -29.40 -7.60 -4.23
C ASP A 354 -29.73 -7.44 -5.72
N ARG A 355 -29.98 -8.55 -6.37
CA ARG A 355 -30.33 -8.59 -7.81
C ARG A 355 -31.64 -7.88 -8.16
N THR A 356 -32.48 -7.58 -7.19
CA THR A 356 -33.71 -6.83 -7.41
C THR A 356 -33.48 -5.33 -7.52
N ARG A 357 -32.32 -4.86 -7.09
CA ARG A 357 -31.90 -3.48 -7.21
C ARG A 357 -31.30 -3.20 -8.59
N PRO A 358 -31.40 -1.97 -9.07
CA PRO A 358 -30.71 -1.57 -10.29
C PRO A 358 -29.19 -1.68 -10.08
N ALA A 359 -28.45 -1.76 -11.20
CA ALA A 359 -26.99 -1.67 -11.18
C ALA A 359 -26.52 -0.41 -10.43
N PRO A 360 -25.35 -0.45 -9.77
CA PRO A 360 -24.81 0.70 -9.09
C PRO A 360 -24.70 1.91 -10.04
N SER A 361 -25.03 3.11 -9.54
CA SER A 361 -24.95 4.35 -10.31
C SER A 361 -23.50 4.79 -10.55
N ALA A 362 -23.26 5.66 -11.53
CA ALA A 362 -21.94 6.22 -11.79
C ALA A 362 -21.49 7.24 -10.71
N THR A 363 -22.42 7.79 -9.94
CA THR A 363 -22.17 8.80 -8.92
C THR A 363 -22.86 8.47 -7.61
N TYR A 364 -22.31 8.92 -6.51
CA TYR A 364 -22.95 8.82 -5.21
C TYR A 364 -24.14 9.76 -5.07
N SER A 365 -25.06 9.41 -4.21
CA SER A 365 -26.19 10.22 -3.78
C SER A 365 -26.39 10.10 -2.27
N ALA A 366 -27.23 10.92 -1.70
CA ALA A 366 -27.58 10.85 -0.28
C ALA A 366 -28.29 9.55 0.12
N THR A 367 -28.77 8.79 -0.87
CA THR A 367 -29.46 7.50 -0.68
C THR A 367 -28.63 6.32 -1.20
N SER A 368 -27.34 6.52 -1.47
CA SER A 368 -26.46 5.43 -1.92
C SER A 368 -26.39 4.33 -0.86
N THR A 369 -26.62 3.11 -1.29
CA THR A 369 -26.56 1.90 -0.44
C THR A 369 -25.23 1.15 -0.59
N LEU A 370 -24.42 1.51 -1.58
CA LEU A 370 -23.17 0.87 -1.90
C LEU A 370 -22.03 1.88 -1.87
N PHE A 371 -20.90 1.43 -1.36
CA PHE A 371 -19.63 2.17 -1.40
C PHE A 371 -18.61 1.38 -2.21
N ASN A 372 -17.95 2.04 -3.12
CA ASN A 372 -16.91 1.46 -3.96
C ASN A 372 -15.54 2.02 -3.59
N VAL A 373 -14.59 1.12 -3.39
CA VAL A 373 -13.22 1.46 -3.02
C VAL A 373 -12.31 1.34 -4.23
N ASP A 374 -11.37 2.24 -4.33
CA ASP A 374 -10.23 2.09 -5.19
C ASP A 374 -9.26 1.03 -4.62
N ALA A 375 -9.67 -0.23 -4.75
CA ALA A 375 -8.95 -1.34 -4.14
C ALA A 375 -7.55 -1.57 -4.75
N ILE A 376 -7.37 -1.26 -6.03
CA ILE A 376 -6.06 -1.30 -6.69
C ILE A 376 -5.16 -0.21 -6.11
N GLY A 377 -5.68 0.99 -5.98
CA GLY A 377 -4.98 2.10 -5.35
C GLY A 377 -4.62 1.83 -3.90
N LEU A 378 -5.50 1.15 -3.16
CA LEU A 378 -5.24 0.75 -1.78
C LEU A 378 -4.00 -0.16 -1.68
N ALA A 379 -3.80 -1.07 -2.63
CA ALA A 379 -2.65 -1.98 -2.64
C ALA A 379 -1.34 -1.33 -3.12
N ASN A 380 -1.43 -0.37 -4.03
CA ASN A 380 -0.28 0.17 -4.75
C ASN A 380 0.13 1.60 -4.35
N LEU A 381 -0.74 2.32 -3.64
CA LEU A 381 -0.45 3.69 -3.17
C LEU A 381 -0.17 3.65 -1.67
N GLU A 382 1.03 4.00 -1.26
CA GLU A 382 1.48 3.99 0.14
C GLU A 382 0.63 4.83 1.09
N LYS A 383 -0.11 5.81 0.55
CA LYS A 383 -0.98 6.69 1.33
C LYS A 383 -2.17 5.95 1.96
N TYR A 384 -2.72 4.96 1.25
CA TYR A 384 -3.94 4.28 1.65
C TYR A 384 -3.62 2.97 2.35
N PHE A 385 -4.40 2.66 3.36
CA PHE A 385 -4.15 1.48 4.19
C PHE A 385 -5.40 1.06 4.96
N GLY A 386 -5.35 -0.15 5.49
CA GLY A 386 -6.29 -0.61 6.50
C GLY A 386 -7.38 -1.51 5.96
N TYR A 387 -8.46 -1.58 6.68
CA TYR A 387 -9.54 -2.53 6.47
C TYR A 387 -10.88 -1.93 6.87
N VAL A 388 -11.96 -2.63 6.51
CA VAL A 388 -13.33 -2.22 6.79
C VAL A 388 -14.00 -3.31 7.62
N VAL A 389 -14.82 -2.90 8.58
CA VAL A 389 -15.66 -3.81 9.38
C VAL A 389 -17.07 -3.28 9.46
N LYS A 390 -18.02 -4.18 9.65
CA LYS A 390 -19.42 -3.80 9.87
C LYS A 390 -19.54 -2.86 11.07
N GLY A 391 -20.29 -1.78 10.93
CA GLY A 391 -20.49 -0.75 11.93
C GLY A 391 -19.38 0.31 11.96
N ALA A 392 -18.34 0.20 11.12
CA ALA A 392 -17.35 1.27 11.00
C ALA A 392 -17.97 2.53 10.37
N LYS A 393 -17.53 3.68 10.83
CA LYS A 393 -17.93 4.98 10.31
C LYS A 393 -17.01 5.37 9.17
N LEU A 394 -17.58 5.76 8.07
CA LEU A 394 -16.90 6.35 6.92
C LEU A 394 -17.09 7.87 6.95
N THR A 395 -16.01 8.60 6.76
CA THR A 395 -16.04 10.06 6.67
C THR A 395 -15.25 10.54 5.47
N GLY A 396 -15.93 11.14 4.50
CA GLY A 396 -15.29 11.78 3.35
C GLY A 396 -14.49 13.00 3.80
N VAL A 397 -13.22 13.06 3.40
CA VAL A 397 -12.33 14.15 3.85
C VAL A 397 -12.65 15.47 3.17
N SER A 398 -13.03 15.44 1.89
CA SER A 398 -13.36 16.64 1.12
C SER A 398 -14.85 16.96 1.13
N SER A 399 -15.71 15.96 1.02
CA SER A 399 -17.16 16.14 1.00
C SER A 399 -17.78 16.34 2.38
N GLY A 400 -17.13 15.83 3.43
CA GLY A 400 -17.71 15.74 4.77
C GLY A 400 -18.87 14.73 4.87
N ALA A 401 -19.07 13.92 3.85
CA ALA A 401 -20.10 12.87 3.84
C ALA A 401 -19.82 11.83 4.93
N VAL A 402 -20.88 11.35 5.55
CA VAL A 402 -20.80 10.34 6.61
C VAL A 402 -21.73 9.18 6.28
N ALA A 403 -21.19 7.98 6.39
CA ALA A 403 -21.95 6.74 6.27
C ALA A 403 -21.47 5.73 7.31
N THR A 404 -22.29 4.72 7.55
CA THR A 404 -21.95 3.56 8.38
C THR A 404 -21.89 2.32 7.50
N VAL A 405 -20.90 1.48 7.71
CA VAL A 405 -20.76 0.22 6.98
C VAL A 405 -21.84 -0.77 7.44
N ALA A 406 -22.73 -1.12 6.55
CA ALA A 406 -23.85 -2.02 6.83
C ALA A 406 -23.44 -3.49 6.68
N ASN A 407 -22.72 -3.82 5.60
CA ASN A 407 -22.31 -5.19 5.28
C ASN A 407 -21.03 -5.22 4.47
N ILE A 408 -20.15 -6.19 4.79
CA ILE A 408 -18.86 -6.42 4.11
C ILE A 408 -18.74 -7.83 3.54
N ASN A 409 -19.86 -8.58 3.47
CA ASN A 409 -19.83 -9.92 2.91
C ASN A 409 -19.36 -9.89 1.46
N LEU A 410 -18.58 -10.87 1.09
CA LEU A 410 -18.09 -11.00 -0.27
C LEU A 410 -19.14 -11.71 -1.13
N PHE A 411 -19.75 -10.96 -2.04
CA PHE A 411 -20.67 -11.50 -3.03
C PHE A 411 -20.06 -11.37 -4.43
N THR A 412 -20.10 -12.45 -5.16
CA THR A 412 -19.73 -12.45 -6.58
C THR A 412 -20.80 -11.75 -7.40
N ASP A 413 -20.36 -11.09 -8.45
CA ASP A 413 -21.26 -10.47 -9.42
C ASP A 413 -21.87 -11.49 -10.39
N ASN A 414 -22.55 -11.01 -11.44
CA ASN A 414 -23.15 -11.86 -12.48
C ASN A 414 -22.14 -12.67 -13.30
N TRP A 415 -20.86 -12.30 -13.26
CA TRP A 415 -19.77 -13.02 -13.94
C TRP A 415 -19.05 -14.02 -13.04
N GLY A 416 -19.38 -14.04 -11.75
CA GLY A 416 -18.63 -14.78 -10.75
C GLY A 416 -17.31 -14.11 -10.36
N ASP A 417 -17.20 -12.80 -10.58
CA ASP A 417 -16.04 -12.03 -10.19
C ASP A 417 -16.21 -11.50 -8.77
N LEU A 418 -15.09 -11.42 -8.07
CA LEU A 418 -14.99 -10.84 -6.75
C LEU A 418 -13.69 -10.06 -6.63
N LEU A 419 -13.79 -8.84 -6.16
CA LEU A 419 -12.68 -7.89 -6.07
C LEU A 419 -12.57 -7.35 -4.66
N GLY A 420 -11.34 -7.11 -4.22
CA GLY A 420 -11.10 -6.52 -2.91
C GLY A 420 -9.60 -6.45 -2.59
N ALA A 421 -9.30 -6.10 -1.37
CA ALA A 421 -7.95 -6.17 -0.83
C ALA A 421 -7.99 -6.77 0.56
N PHE A 422 -7.09 -7.68 0.88
CA PHE A 422 -6.88 -8.10 2.25
C PHE A 422 -5.73 -7.34 2.89
N PHE A 423 -5.75 -7.24 4.19
CA PHE A 423 -4.80 -6.44 4.95
C PHE A 423 -4.07 -7.29 5.97
N PHE A 424 -2.74 -7.24 5.92
CA PHE A 424 -1.90 -7.75 6.98
C PHE A 424 -1.77 -6.71 8.09
N ARG A 425 -1.92 -7.10 9.33
CA ARG A 425 -1.59 -6.26 10.47
C ARG A 425 -0.23 -6.66 11.04
N ASP A 426 0.63 -5.67 11.20
CA ASP A 426 1.88 -5.87 11.93
C ASP A 426 1.57 -6.26 13.39
N PRO A 427 2.17 -7.34 13.91
CA PRO A 427 1.96 -7.79 15.29
C PRO A 427 2.38 -6.76 16.35
N ASN A 428 3.21 -5.80 15.98
CA ASN A 428 3.69 -4.75 16.87
C ASN A 428 2.75 -3.53 16.94
N THR A 429 1.64 -3.52 16.20
CA THR A 429 0.65 -2.45 16.27
C THR A 429 -0.17 -2.53 17.55
N THR A 430 -0.66 -1.38 17.99
CA THR A 430 -1.53 -1.29 19.18
C THR A 430 -2.91 -0.79 18.73
N PRO A 431 -4.01 -1.50 19.05
CA PRO A 431 -4.10 -2.79 19.74
C PRO A 431 -3.53 -3.97 18.91
N LYS A 432 -3.05 -4.99 19.61
CA LYS A 432 -2.56 -6.20 18.93
C LYS A 432 -3.63 -6.81 18.04
N PRO A 433 -3.26 -7.21 16.82
CA PRO A 433 -4.21 -7.88 15.93
C PRO A 433 -4.63 -9.25 16.50
N PRO A 434 -5.91 -9.64 16.30
CA PRO A 434 -6.40 -10.95 16.74
C PRO A 434 -5.76 -12.11 15.97
N VAL A 435 -5.38 -11.87 14.72
CA VAL A 435 -4.71 -12.83 13.85
C VAL A 435 -3.41 -12.21 13.35
N VAL A 436 -2.34 -12.99 13.39
CA VAL A 436 -1.01 -12.60 12.94
C VAL A 436 -0.51 -13.64 11.94
N PHE A 437 -0.03 -13.18 10.80
CA PHE A 437 0.48 -14.03 9.75
C PHE A 437 2.01 -14.07 9.77
N LYS A 438 2.55 -15.28 9.63
CA LYS A 438 4.00 -15.48 9.52
C LYS A 438 4.48 -15.07 8.13
N SER A 439 5.72 -14.63 8.03
CA SER A 439 6.39 -14.46 6.75
C SER A 439 6.64 -15.82 6.08
N GLY A 440 6.72 -15.82 4.77
CA GLY A 440 6.86 -17.02 3.96
C GLY A 440 5.80 -17.12 2.89
N THR A 441 5.54 -18.32 2.43
CA THR A 441 4.47 -18.58 1.44
C THR A 441 3.16 -18.79 2.18
N LEU A 442 2.17 -17.97 1.83
CA LEU A 442 0.82 -18.00 2.37
C LEU A 442 -0.16 -18.28 1.23
N THR A 443 -1.19 -19.06 1.50
CA THR A 443 -2.23 -19.35 0.52
C THR A 443 -3.49 -18.57 0.83
N PHE A 444 -3.80 -17.61 -0.02
CA PHE A 444 -5.08 -16.91 0.01
C PHE A 444 -6.12 -17.74 -0.72
N ARG A 445 -7.23 -17.99 -0.07
CA ARG A 445 -8.33 -18.78 -0.60
C ARG A 445 -9.66 -18.06 -0.42
N VAL A 446 -10.48 -18.12 -1.45
CA VAL A 446 -11.87 -17.67 -1.44
C VAL A 446 -12.74 -18.89 -1.70
N THR A 447 -13.74 -19.13 -0.87
CA THR A 447 -14.58 -20.33 -0.94
C THR A 447 -15.99 -20.06 -0.43
N THR A 448 -16.94 -20.86 -0.87
CA THR A 448 -18.32 -20.86 -0.33
C THR A 448 -18.43 -21.55 1.03
N SER A 449 -17.42 -22.32 1.45
CA SER A 449 -17.39 -22.93 2.79
C SER A 449 -17.02 -21.90 3.85
N ALA A 450 -17.84 -21.78 4.89
CA ALA A 450 -17.56 -20.89 6.03
C ALA A 450 -16.44 -21.43 6.93
N GLU A 451 -16.13 -22.71 6.86
CA GLU A 451 -15.13 -23.40 7.69
C GLU A 451 -13.83 -23.69 6.95
N ASN A 452 -13.67 -23.15 5.74
CA ASN A 452 -12.51 -23.38 4.86
C ASN A 452 -12.30 -24.86 4.48
N GLU A 453 -13.32 -25.66 4.53
CA GLU A 453 -13.23 -27.05 4.16
C GLU A 453 -13.22 -27.24 2.65
N ILE A 454 -12.51 -28.26 2.20
CA ILE A 454 -12.63 -28.78 0.84
C ILE A 454 -13.70 -29.87 0.90
N ILE A 455 -14.91 -29.53 0.48
CA ILE A 455 -16.00 -30.48 0.45
C ILE A 455 -15.83 -31.35 -0.80
N PRO A 456 -15.54 -32.64 -0.66
CA PRO A 456 -15.51 -33.52 -1.80
C PRO A 456 -16.91 -33.62 -2.39
N PHE A 457 -16.99 -33.64 -3.71
CA PHE A 457 -18.28 -33.80 -4.37
C PHE A 457 -18.89 -35.20 -4.03
N THR A 458 -20.01 -35.14 -3.38
CA THR A 458 -20.94 -36.26 -3.29
C THR A 458 -22.22 -35.81 -3.99
N GLY A 459 -22.84 -36.63 -4.83
CA GLY A 459 -23.92 -36.21 -5.73
C GLY A 459 -25.05 -35.36 -5.15
N ASP A 460 -25.20 -35.36 -3.83
CA ASP A 460 -26.20 -34.56 -3.10
C ASP A 460 -25.61 -33.31 -2.40
N ALA A 461 -24.29 -33.07 -2.49
CA ALA A 461 -23.66 -31.93 -1.85
C ALA A 461 -23.88 -30.64 -2.63
N PRO A 462 -24.08 -29.49 -1.94
CA PRO A 462 -24.17 -28.20 -2.61
C PRO A 462 -22.89 -27.91 -3.38
N LEU A 463 -23.05 -27.32 -4.55
CA LEU A 463 -21.96 -26.98 -5.43
C LEU A 463 -20.97 -26.03 -4.76
N GLN A 464 -19.77 -26.49 -4.51
CA GLN A 464 -18.71 -25.67 -3.92
C GLN A 464 -18.09 -24.77 -5.00
N SER A 465 -17.86 -23.53 -4.64
CA SER A 465 -17.11 -22.58 -5.44
C SER A 465 -15.88 -22.13 -4.65
N SER A 466 -14.71 -22.28 -5.23
CA SER A 466 -13.48 -21.86 -4.56
C SER A 466 -12.36 -21.51 -5.54
N GLY A 467 -11.47 -20.64 -5.10
CA GLY A 467 -10.23 -20.33 -5.78
C GLY A 467 -9.12 -20.11 -4.77
N SER A 468 -7.88 -20.28 -5.16
CA SER A 468 -6.72 -20.02 -4.31
C SER A 468 -5.56 -19.42 -5.09
N ALA A 469 -4.76 -18.62 -4.40
CA ALA A 469 -3.52 -18.06 -4.93
C ALA A 469 -2.48 -17.98 -3.80
N THR A 470 -1.22 -18.09 -4.17
CA THR A 470 -0.11 -17.99 -3.22
C THR A 470 0.43 -16.58 -3.16
N PHE A 471 0.72 -16.12 -1.93
CA PHE A 471 1.40 -14.87 -1.65
C PHE A 471 2.73 -15.17 -0.97
N LEU A 472 3.81 -14.54 -1.41
CA LEU A 472 5.13 -14.70 -0.83
C LEU A 472 5.54 -13.44 -0.07
N GLY A 473 5.65 -13.52 1.24
CA GLY A 473 6.14 -12.44 2.10
C GLY A 473 7.54 -12.74 2.63
N THR A 474 8.51 -11.88 2.34
CA THR A 474 9.88 -12.05 2.80
C THR A 474 10.34 -10.79 3.53
N GLY A 475 10.49 -10.90 4.83
CA GLY A 475 10.99 -9.82 5.68
C GLY A 475 12.40 -10.09 6.19
N THR A 476 13.17 -9.04 6.35
CA THR A 476 14.49 -9.09 6.96
C THR A 476 14.61 -8.07 8.09
N VAL A 477 14.97 -8.52 9.28
CA VAL A 477 15.31 -7.66 10.40
C VAL A 477 16.82 -7.48 10.44
N ILE A 478 17.26 -6.25 10.29
CA ILE A 478 18.65 -5.87 10.36
C ILE A 478 18.88 -5.22 11.73
N THR A 479 19.67 -5.84 12.58
CA THR A 479 20.10 -5.22 13.84
C THR A 479 21.38 -4.45 13.59
N GLN A 480 21.34 -3.16 13.86
CA GLN A 480 22.50 -2.28 13.79
C GLN A 480 22.84 -1.76 15.19
N ASN A 481 24.09 -1.92 15.58
CA ASN A 481 24.61 -1.27 16.77
C ASN A 481 25.16 0.10 16.38
N ASN A 482 24.48 1.13 16.83
CA ASN A 482 24.97 2.49 16.73
C ASN A 482 25.74 2.80 18.02
N GLN A 483 27.06 2.78 17.93
CA GLN A 483 27.92 3.26 19.00
C GLN A 483 28.13 4.75 18.80
N SER A 484 27.66 5.54 19.73
CA SER A 484 27.92 6.97 19.78
C SER A 484 28.86 7.26 20.93
N VAL A 485 30.10 7.58 20.60
CA VAL A 485 31.08 8.04 21.58
C VAL A 485 31.16 9.56 21.51
N SER A 486 30.67 10.22 22.53
CA SER A 486 30.77 11.66 22.65
C SER A 486 31.96 12.02 23.54
N LEU A 487 32.97 12.63 22.96
CA LEU A 487 34.06 13.23 23.70
C LEU A 487 33.60 14.60 24.19
N ARG A 488 33.53 14.76 25.52
CA ARG A 488 33.12 16.01 26.15
C ARG A 488 34.21 16.53 27.05
N ASN A 489 34.33 17.84 27.07
CA ASN A 489 35.19 18.49 28.04
C ASN A 489 34.61 18.33 29.44
N PRO A 490 35.47 18.20 30.46
CA PRO A 490 34.98 18.19 31.82
C PRO A 490 34.24 19.49 32.16
N PRO A 491 33.22 19.44 33.01
CA PRO A 491 32.48 20.62 33.38
C PRO A 491 33.39 21.70 33.94
N ARG A 492 33.19 22.94 33.52
CA ARG A 492 34.00 24.06 34.00
C ARG A 492 33.83 24.19 35.51
N PRO A 493 34.93 24.14 36.26
CA PRO A 493 34.85 24.38 37.71
C PRO A 493 34.36 25.79 37.99
N PRO A 494 33.77 26.02 39.15
CA PRO A 494 33.33 27.34 39.54
C PRO A 494 34.54 28.30 39.59
N GLN A 495 34.35 29.51 39.11
CA GLN A 495 35.41 30.52 39.07
C GLN A 495 35.71 30.96 40.47
N ARG A 496 36.99 30.87 40.84
CA ARG A 496 37.46 31.35 42.13
C ARG A 496 37.39 32.88 42.18
N PRO A 497 36.87 33.46 43.26
CA PRO A 497 36.87 34.91 43.38
C PRO A 497 38.29 35.46 43.46
N ASN A 498 38.47 36.71 43.06
CA ASN A 498 39.74 37.41 43.14
C ASN A 498 40.29 37.34 44.56
N ALA A 499 41.57 37.06 44.69
CA ALA A 499 42.28 37.02 45.95
C ALA A 499 43.26 38.17 46.06
N PHE A 500 43.34 38.71 47.25
CA PHE A 500 44.33 39.75 47.60
C PHE A 500 45.44 39.07 48.40
N SER A 501 46.67 39.31 48.04
CA SER A 501 47.86 38.88 48.77
C SER A 501 48.84 40.03 48.90
N ASN A 502 49.57 40.08 50.00
CA ASN A 502 50.64 41.01 50.19
C ASN A 502 51.95 40.30 49.74
N GLU A 503 52.53 40.80 48.71
CA GLU A 503 53.84 40.32 48.20
C GLU A 503 54.93 41.31 48.53
N SER A 504 56.01 40.84 49.12
CA SER A 504 57.15 41.71 49.44
C SER A 504 58.34 41.35 48.55
N THR A 505 58.84 42.32 47.86
CA THR A 505 60.07 42.21 47.07
C THR A 505 61.16 43.01 47.76
N SER A 506 62.34 42.43 47.86
CA SER A 506 63.51 43.12 48.42
C SER A 506 64.52 43.42 47.34
N GLU A 507 64.83 44.65 47.23
CA GLU A 507 65.89 45.11 46.34
C GLU A 507 67.09 45.54 47.15
N PHE A 508 68.26 45.16 46.71
CA PHE A 508 69.48 45.58 47.31
C PHE A 508 70.03 46.75 46.50
N GLY A 509 70.32 47.81 47.21
CA GLY A 509 70.87 49.03 46.62
C GLY A 509 72.09 49.49 47.39
N ILE A 510 72.91 50.24 46.74
CA ILE A 510 74.03 50.94 47.33
C ILE A 510 73.73 52.41 47.34
N ARG A 511 73.68 52.99 48.48
CA ARG A 511 73.62 54.44 48.64
C ARG A 511 75.00 54.93 48.99
N SER A 512 75.51 55.84 48.18
CA SER A 512 76.79 56.51 48.49
C SER A 512 76.51 57.94 48.76
N GLU A 513 77.00 58.42 49.85
CA GLU A 513 76.90 59.81 50.25
C GLU A 513 78.30 60.34 50.50
N PHE A 514 78.64 61.34 49.80
CA PHE A 514 79.88 62.08 50.06
C PHE A 514 79.55 63.33 50.91
N ARG A 515 80.14 63.39 52.12
CA ARG A 515 80.12 64.56 52.92
C ARG A 515 81.43 65.30 52.73
N ALA A 516 81.32 66.43 52.13
CA ALA A 516 82.45 67.34 52.04
C ALA A 516 82.86 67.84 53.38
N PRO A 517 84.08 68.43 53.54
CA PRO A 517 84.53 69.00 54.88
C PRO A 517 83.58 70.07 55.40
N ASP A 518 82.80 70.73 54.54
CA ASP A 518 81.86 71.77 54.94
C ASP A 518 80.38 71.29 55.07
N ASP A 519 80.19 70.05 55.32
CA ASP A 519 78.89 69.44 55.54
C ASP A 519 77.79 69.56 54.49
N ASP A 520 78.14 69.86 53.19
CA ASP A 520 77.15 69.85 52.11
C ASP A 520 76.92 68.43 51.56
N PRO A 521 75.73 67.94 51.56
CA PRO A 521 75.41 66.57 51.07
C PRO A 521 75.50 66.57 49.58
N LEU A 522 76.53 65.88 49.00
CA LEU A 522 76.59 65.57 47.59
C LEU A 522 75.51 64.59 47.17
N ALA A 523 74.95 64.88 46.02
CA ALA A 523 73.81 64.17 45.49
C ALA A 523 73.97 62.63 45.38
N GLN A 524 72.94 61.94 45.66
CA GLN A 524 72.74 60.53 45.52
C GLN A 524 72.94 60.03 44.10
N SER A 525 73.55 58.96 43.91
CA SER A 525 73.49 58.14 42.72
C SER A 525 72.63 56.88 42.91
#